data_d9f1d78d2ec97c5bbfe26f148bfac971
#
_entry.id   d9f1d78d2ec97c5bbfe26f148bfac971
#
_cell.length_a   1.000
_cell.length_b   1.000
_cell.length_c   1.000
_cell.angle_alpha   90.00
_cell.angle_beta   90.00
_cell.angle_gamma   90.00
#
_symmetry.space_group_name_H-M   'P 1'
#
loop_
_entity.id
_entity.type
_entity.pdbx_description
1 polymer ?
#
loop_
_entity_poly.entity_id
_entity_poly.type
_entity_poly.pdbx_seq_one_letter_code
_entity_poly.pdbx_strand_id
1 'polypeptide(L)'
;PSQADGPEEMHVIFMNNHRTEALGTPFSAALRCIRCGACMNVCPVYRQASGHAYRNVYPGPIGAVLDPILAGPEGFSEEADLARASTLCGACNDVCPVNIPIPDLLVRHRERAVVENAVKANVGTPPMGGWGRLASSPRTWRAAMMVSNVMNYIPLDRLPVYPVRAWLEQRDLPEWRGGRFRAWFRKRRSVPGKSGDRDD
;
A
#
# COMPACT_ATOMS: atom_id res chain seq x y z
N PRO A 1 -32.20 -27.84 -48.82
CA PRO A 1 -32.65 -26.62 -48.21
C PRO A 1 -31.95 -26.50 -46.87
N SER A 2 -30.89 -25.74 -46.88
CA SER A 2 -30.10 -25.48 -45.72
C SER A 2 -30.86 -24.53 -44.82
N GLN A 3 -31.42 -25.03 -43.76
CA GLN A 3 -31.79 -24.21 -42.64
C GLN A 3 -30.48 -23.62 -42.10
N ALA A 4 -30.39 -22.30 -42.00
CA ALA A 4 -29.19 -21.67 -41.45
C ALA A 4 -28.98 -22.22 -40.04
N ASP A 5 -27.80 -22.76 -39.79
CA ASP A 5 -27.42 -23.29 -38.49
C ASP A 5 -27.08 -22.10 -37.60
N GLY A 6 -27.87 -21.84 -36.55
CA GLY A 6 -27.67 -20.72 -35.62
C GLY A 6 -29.01 -20.20 -35.06
N PRO A 7 -28.95 -19.26 -34.12
CA PRO A 7 -30.13 -18.65 -33.51
C PRO A 7 -30.85 -17.74 -34.53
N GLU A 8 -32.18 -17.75 -34.51
CA GLU A 8 -33.01 -16.87 -35.33
C GLU A 8 -32.91 -15.40 -34.91
N GLU A 9 -32.68 -15.17 -33.61
CA GLU A 9 -32.45 -13.84 -33.02
C GLU A 9 -31.30 -13.86 -32.06
N MET A 10 -30.51 -12.80 -32.04
CA MET A 10 -29.42 -12.61 -31.07
C MET A 10 -29.57 -11.25 -30.39
N HIS A 11 -29.64 -11.26 -29.05
CA HIS A 11 -29.64 -10.05 -28.24
C HIS A 11 -28.27 -9.86 -27.61
N VAL A 12 -27.64 -8.72 -27.88
CA VAL A 12 -26.32 -8.37 -27.30
C VAL A 12 -26.48 -7.21 -26.34
N ILE A 13 -26.19 -7.45 -25.07
CA ILE A 13 -26.25 -6.43 -24.02
C ILE A 13 -24.84 -6.04 -23.61
N PHE A 14 -24.47 -4.77 -23.83
CA PHE A 14 -23.20 -4.21 -23.40
C PHE A 14 -23.35 -3.58 -22.02
N MET A 15 -22.62 -4.13 -21.03
CA MET A 15 -22.60 -3.59 -19.68
C MET A 15 -21.27 -2.83 -19.45
N ASN A 16 -21.34 -1.51 -19.32
CA ASN A 16 -20.17 -0.67 -19.09
C ASN A 16 -19.67 -0.75 -17.63
N ASN A 17 -20.53 -0.45 -16.68
CA ASN A 17 -20.21 -0.41 -15.25
C ASN A 17 -18.88 0.31 -14.98
N HIS A 18 -18.76 1.57 -15.39
CA HIS A 18 -17.60 2.47 -15.26
C HIS A 18 -16.30 2.00 -15.93
N ARG A 19 -16.31 0.90 -16.70
CA ARG A 19 -15.08 0.39 -17.34
C ARG A 19 -14.54 1.32 -18.41
N THR A 20 -15.42 1.97 -19.19
CA THR A 20 -14.97 2.92 -20.22
C THR A 20 -14.31 4.16 -19.62
N GLU A 21 -14.67 4.55 -18.41
CA GLU A 21 -14.07 5.68 -17.71
C GLU A 21 -12.62 5.40 -17.29
N ALA A 22 -12.26 4.13 -17.12
CA ALA A 22 -10.88 3.73 -16.85
C ALA A 22 -9.99 3.77 -18.09
N LEU A 23 -10.57 3.81 -19.31
CA LEU A 23 -9.81 3.91 -20.56
C LEU A 23 -9.09 5.27 -20.62
N GLY A 24 -7.83 5.25 -21.07
CA GLY A 24 -7.01 6.46 -21.14
C GLY A 24 -6.49 6.97 -19.78
N THR A 25 -6.90 6.34 -18.67
CA THR A 25 -6.37 6.64 -17.33
C THR A 25 -5.22 5.70 -16.96
N PRO A 26 -4.47 6.00 -15.89
CA PRO A 26 -3.46 5.07 -15.36
C PRO A 26 -4.02 3.70 -14.96
N PHE A 27 -5.34 3.59 -14.78
CA PHE A 27 -6.02 2.35 -14.40
C PHE A 27 -6.42 1.46 -15.59
N SER A 28 -6.27 1.92 -16.82
CA SER A 28 -6.63 1.17 -18.04
C SER A 28 -6.00 -0.23 -18.10
N ALA A 29 -4.80 -0.39 -17.54
CA ALA A 29 -4.12 -1.68 -17.48
C ALA A 29 -4.93 -2.77 -16.73
N ALA A 30 -5.76 -2.40 -15.75
CA ALA A 30 -6.60 -3.34 -15.01
C ALA A 30 -7.66 -4.03 -15.89
N LEU A 31 -8.10 -3.36 -16.97
CA LEU A 31 -9.10 -3.89 -17.89
C LEU A 31 -8.58 -5.07 -18.74
N ARG A 32 -7.27 -5.32 -18.76
CA ARG A 32 -6.69 -6.50 -19.42
C ARG A 32 -6.93 -7.80 -18.66
N CYS A 33 -7.54 -7.73 -17.47
CA CYS A 33 -7.72 -8.90 -16.62
C CYS A 33 -8.58 -9.98 -17.27
N ILE A 34 -8.02 -11.17 -17.45
CA ILE A 34 -8.70 -12.36 -17.98
C ILE A 34 -9.32 -13.24 -16.88
N ARG A 35 -9.31 -12.79 -15.64
CA ARG A 35 -9.87 -13.48 -14.45
C ARG A 35 -9.29 -14.86 -14.18
N CYS A 36 -8.02 -15.09 -14.50
CA CYS A 36 -7.35 -16.39 -14.30
C CYS A 36 -7.14 -16.79 -12.84
N GLY A 37 -7.24 -15.83 -11.89
CA GLY A 37 -7.07 -16.10 -10.45
C GLY A 37 -5.63 -16.23 -9.96
N ALA A 38 -4.61 -16.20 -10.82
CA ALA A 38 -3.22 -16.40 -10.44
C ALA A 38 -2.74 -15.45 -9.33
N CYS A 39 -3.14 -14.17 -9.39
CA CYS A 39 -2.79 -13.17 -8.37
C CYS A 39 -3.38 -13.50 -6.98
N MET A 40 -4.55 -14.12 -6.91
CA MET A 40 -5.15 -14.55 -5.65
C MET A 40 -4.39 -15.74 -5.05
N ASN A 41 -3.97 -16.67 -5.91
CA ASN A 41 -3.28 -17.88 -5.45
C ASN A 41 -1.95 -17.59 -4.74
N VAL A 42 -1.21 -16.56 -5.16
CA VAL A 42 0.09 -16.19 -4.56
C VAL A 42 -0.02 -15.12 -3.47
N CYS A 43 -1.19 -14.50 -3.30
CA CYS A 43 -1.34 -13.38 -2.38
C CYS A 43 -1.35 -13.83 -0.92
N PRO A 44 -0.41 -13.35 -0.08
CA PRO A 44 -0.38 -13.70 1.34
C PRO A 44 -1.62 -13.19 2.08
N VAL A 45 -2.14 -12.02 1.71
CA VAL A 45 -3.34 -11.44 2.33
C VAL A 45 -4.58 -12.28 1.98
N TYR A 46 -4.76 -12.62 0.71
CA TYR A 46 -5.88 -13.44 0.27
C TYR A 46 -5.87 -14.84 0.92
N ARG A 47 -4.69 -15.43 1.08
CA ARG A 47 -4.53 -16.75 1.75
C ARG A 47 -4.96 -16.72 3.22
N GLN A 48 -4.82 -15.60 3.90
CA GLN A 48 -5.19 -15.45 5.31
C GLN A 48 -6.65 -15.02 5.48
N ALA A 49 -7.09 -14.05 4.70
CA ALA A 49 -8.39 -13.41 4.86
C ALA A 49 -9.53 -14.07 4.07
N SER A 50 -9.19 -14.85 3.04
CA SER A 50 -10.11 -15.40 2.03
C SER A 50 -10.86 -14.34 1.20
N GLY A 51 -11.66 -14.79 0.22
CA GLY A 51 -12.39 -13.89 -0.69
C GLY A 51 -13.48 -13.08 -0.01
N HIS A 52 -14.15 -13.64 1.00
CA HIS A 52 -15.26 -12.99 1.70
C HIS A 52 -14.84 -11.70 2.44
N ALA A 53 -13.58 -11.60 2.86
CA ALA A 53 -13.08 -10.40 3.53
C ALA A 53 -13.06 -9.16 2.62
N TYR A 54 -13.03 -9.35 1.31
CA TYR A 54 -13.07 -8.24 0.34
C TYR A 54 -14.47 -7.66 0.14
N ARG A 55 -15.52 -8.36 0.60
CA ARG A 55 -16.92 -7.92 0.57
C ARG A 55 -17.45 -7.54 -0.83
N ASN A 56 -16.77 -7.95 -1.87
CA ASN A 56 -17.12 -7.59 -3.25
C ASN A 56 -17.02 -8.79 -4.18
N VAL A 57 -17.49 -8.62 -5.44
CA VAL A 57 -17.53 -9.66 -6.47
C VAL A 57 -16.12 -10.07 -6.91
N TYR A 58 -15.19 -9.13 -6.95
CA TYR A 58 -13.81 -9.38 -7.35
C TYR A 58 -12.87 -9.38 -6.12
N PRO A 59 -12.56 -10.54 -5.54
CA PRO A 59 -11.66 -10.60 -4.40
C PRO A 59 -10.18 -10.55 -4.81
N GLY A 60 -9.32 -10.38 -3.80
CA GLY A 60 -7.87 -10.45 -3.97
C GLY A 60 -7.25 -9.22 -4.60
N PRO A 61 -5.97 -9.33 -5.04
CA PRO A 61 -5.23 -8.17 -5.52
C PRO A 61 -5.86 -7.44 -6.69
N ILE A 62 -6.40 -8.16 -7.66
CA ILE A 62 -7.07 -7.55 -8.80
C ILE A 62 -8.42 -6.94 -8.42
N GLY A 63 -9.15 -7.55 -7.48
CA GLY A 63 -10.40 -6.99 -6.95
C GLY A 63 -10.15 -5.67 -6.26
N ALA A 64 -9.13 -5.58 -5.40
CA ALA A 64 -8.75 -4.35 -4.75
C ALA A 64 -8.38 -3.19 -5.72
N VAL A 65 -8.10 -3.50 -6.99
CA VAL A 65 -7.93 -2.51 -8.06
C VAL A 65 -9.22 -2.26 -8.82
N LEU A 66 -9.95 -3.32 -9.18
CA LEU A 66 -11.14 -3.20 -10.04
C LEU A 66 -12.35 -2.64 -9.30
N ASP A 67 -12.60 -3.07 -8.05
CA ASP A 67 -13.81 -2.69 -7.34
C ASP A 67 -13.93 -1.17 -7.13
N PRO A 68 -12.86 -0.43 -6.75
CA PRO A 68 -12.90 1.03 -6.72
C PRO A 68 -13.12 1.71 -8.09
N ILE A 69 -12.77 1.04 -9.19
CA ILE A 69 -13.05 1.52 -10.55
C ILE A 69 -14.53 1.31 -10.87
N LEU A 70 -15.04 0.11 -10.60
CA LEU A 70 -16.41 -0.28 -10.91
C LEU A 70 -17.46 0.42 -10.05
N ALA A 71 -17.08 0.85 -8.85
CA ALA A 71 -17.91 1.67 -7.98
C ALA A 71 -18.12 3.09 -8.54
N GLY A 72 -17.28 3.52 -9.48
CA GLY A 72 -17.34 4.85 -10.05
C GLY A 72 -16.92 5.96 -9.07
N PRO A 73 -17.04 7.23 -9.48
CA PRO A 73 -16.65 8.36 -8.63
C PRO A 73 -17.46 8.44 -7.33
N GLU A 74 -18.75 8.14 -7.39
CA GLU A 74 -19.67 8.24 -6.25
C GLU A 74 -19.44 7.14 -5.22
N GLY A 75 -19.15 5.91 -5.66
CA GLY A 75 -18.92 4.75 -4.81
C GLY A 75 -17.45 4.59 -4.38
N PHE A 76 -16.53 5.36 -4.92
CA PHE A 76 -15.10 5.20 -4.64
C PHE A 76 -14.75 5.26 -3.14
N SER A 77 -15.40 6.13 -2.38
CA SER A 77 -15.13 6.27 -0.94
C SER A 77 -15.44 5.03 -0.12
N GLU A 78 -16.37 4.20 -0.57
CA GLU A 78 -16.74 2.95 0.11
C GLU A 78 -15.71 1.85 -0.14
N GLU A 79 -15.10 1.85 -1.34
CA GLU A 79 -14.15 0.83 -1.80
C GLU A 79 -12.67 1.25 -1.65
N ALA A 80 -12.40 2.50 -1.28
CA ALA A 80 -11.04 3.07 -1.22
C ALA A 80 -10.09 2.31 -0.27
N ASP A 81 -10.62 1.70 0.79
CA ASP A 81 -9.85 0.92 1.77
C ASP A 81 -9.35 -0.42 1.21
N LEU A 82 -9.97 -0.97 0.17
CA LEU A 82 -9.54 -2.23 -0.45
C LEU A 82 -8.09 -2.17 -0.94
N ALA A 83 -7.65 -1.01 -1.44
CA ALA A 83 -6.27 -0.82 -1.86
C ALA A 83 -5.24 -0.98 -0.73
N ARG A 84 -5.67 -0.92 0.54
CA ARG A 84 -4.84 -1.14 1.73
C ARG A 84 -4.76 -2.60 2.14
N ALA A 85 -5.65 -3.44 1.65
CA ALA A 85 -5.63 -4.90 1.86
C ALA A 85 -4.51 -5.58 1.04
N SER A 86 -3.32 -5.01 1.06
CA SER A 86 -2.15 -5.50 0.32
C SER A 86 -0.86 -5.17 1.04
N THR A 87 0.07 -6.12 1.06
CA THR A 87 1.44 -5.94 1.55
C THR A 87 2.37 -5.31 0.51
N LEU A 88 1.90 -5.11 -0.74
CA LEU A 88 2.69 -4.63 -1.87
C LEU A 88 3.95 -5.49 -2.16
N CYS A 89 3.92 -6.79 -1.85
CA CYS A 89 5.07 -7.68 -2.01
C CYS A 89 5.46 -7.96 -3.48
N GLY A 90 4.61 -7.59 -4.44
CA GLY A 90 4.90 -7.75 -5.87
C GLY A 90 4.53 -9.11 -6.47
N ALA A 91 4.32 -10.17 -5.69
CA ALA A 91 4.07 -11.51 -6.19
C ALA A 91 2.90 -11.60 -7.21
N CYS A 92 1.87 -10.78 -7.03
CA CYS A 92 0.75 -10.73 -7.98
C CYS A 92 1.13 -10.12 -9.34
N ASN A 93 2.16 -9.28 -9.39
CA ASN A 93 2.69 -8.73 -10.63
C ASN A 93 3.46 -9.80 -11.42
N ASP A 94 4.29 -10.58 -10.71
CA ASP A 94 5.18 -11.57 -11.31
C ASP A 94 4.40 -12.73 -11.96
N VAL A 95 3.24 -13.10 -11.37
CA VAL A 95 2.43 -14.22 -11.88
C VAL A 95 1.36 -13.79 -12.88
N CYS A 96 1.19 -12.51 -13.15
CA CYS A 96 0.12 -12.03 -14.03
C CYS A 96 0.43 -12.32 -15.51
N PRO A 97 -0.33 -13.20 -16.18
CA PRO A 97 -0.03 -13.59 -17.57
C PRO A 97 -0.28 -12.46 -18.57
N VAL A 98 -1.01 -11.42 -18.16
CA VAL A 98 -1.31 -10.23 -18.99
C VAL A 98 -0.61 -8.97 -18.50
N ASN A 99 0.39 -9.12 -17.64
CA ASN A 99 1.26 -8.05 -17.15
C ASN A 99 0.52 -6.82 -16.63
N ILE A 100 -0.42 -7.02 -15.71
CA ILE A 100 -1.08 -5.91 -15.01
C ILE A 100 -0.20 -5.48 -13.84
N PRO A 101 0.25 -4.21 -13.76
CA PRO A 101 1.09 -3.72 -12.67
C PRO A 101 0.26 -3.46 -11.41
N ILE A 102 -0.29 -4.55 -10.81
CA ILE A 102 -1.24 -4.48 -9.70
C ILE A 102 -0.71 -3.65 -8.52
N PRO A 103 0.53 -3.83 -8.04
CA PRO A 103 1.04 -3.03 -6.93
C PRO A 103 1.05 -1.52 -7.21
N ASP A 104 1.42 -1.11 -8.43
CA ASP A 104 1.44 0.29 -8.83
C ASP A 104 0.03 0.88 -8.86
N LEU A 105 -0.94 0.14 -9.36
CA LEU A 105 -2.35 0.55 -9.39
C LEU A 105 -2.92 0.67 -7.97
N LEU A 106 -2.55 -0.21 -7.04
CA LEU A 106 -2.92 -0.11 -5.63
C LEU A 106 -2.34 1.14 -4.97
N VAL A 107 -1.08 1.48 -5.26
CA VAL A 107 -0.47 2.73 -4.76
C VAL A 107 -1.21 3.95 -5.29
N ARG A 108 -1.59 3.96 -6.57
CA ARG A 108 -2.39 5.06 -7.17
C ARG A 108 -3.77 5.20 -6.53
N HIS A 109 -4.44 4.09 -6.21
CA HIS A 109 -5.70 4.14 -5.45
C HIS A 109 -5.49 4.71 -4.05
N ARG A 110 -4.39 4.36 -3.37
CA ARG A 110 -4.05 4.94 -2.05
C ARG A 110 -3.80 6.45 -2.14
N GLU A 111 -3.12 6.90 -3.19
CA GLU A 111 -2.91 8.32 -3.47
C GLU A 111 -4.24 9.03 -3.72
N ARG A 112 -5.07 8.48 -4.60
CA ARG A 112 -6.40 8.99 -4.90
C ARG A 112 -7.25 9.12 -3.64
N ALA A 113 -7.27 8.09 -2.79
CA ALA A 113 -8.01 8.07 -1.54
C ALA A 113 -7.59 9.19 -0.56
N VAL A 114 -6.31 9.58 -0.58
CA VAL A 114 -5.80 10.70 0.22
C VAL A 114 -6.18 12.04 -0.39
N VAL A 115 -6.04 12.19 -1.71
CA VAL A 115 -6.35 13.44 -2.42
C VAL A 115 -7.85 13.76 -2.33
N GLU A 116 -8.70 12.75 -2.50
CA GLU A 116 -10.16 12.90 -2.45
C GLU A 116 -10.72 12.85 -1.01
N ASN A 117 -9.86 12.70 0.02
CA ASN A 117 -10.26 12.51 1.42
C ASN A 117 -11.28 11.37 1.61
N ALA A 118 -11.21 10.36 0.76
CA ALA A 118 -12.14 9.22 0.76
C ALA A 118 -11.97 8.32 1.99
N VAL A 119 -10.79 8.33 2.61
CA VAL A 119 -10.49 7.52 3.79
C VAL A 119 -10.32 8.43 5.00
N LYS A 120 -11.14 8.21 6.01
CA LYS A 120 -11.02 8.92 7.29
C LYS A 120 -9.68 8.57 7.95
N ALA A 121 -8.95 9.60 8.39
CA ALA A 121 -7.76 9.40 9.19
C ALA A 121 -8.15 8.62 10.46
N ASN A 122 -7.52 7.47 10.68
CA ASN A 122 -7.76 6.70 11.90
C ASN A 122 -7.32 7.52 13.12
N VAL A 123 -8.10 7.45 14.18
CA VAL A 123 -7.74 8.02 15.47
C VAL A 123 -6.37 7.44 15.87
N GLY A 124 -5.36 8.31 16.00
CA GLY A 124 -3.99 7.91 16.32
C GLY A 124 -2.96 8.06 15.19
N THR A 125 -3.37 8.48 13.98
CA THR A 125 -2.38 8.91 12.99
C THR A 125 -1.67 10.17 13.49
N PRO A 126 -0.34 10.17 13.60
CA PRO A 126 0.40 11.36 14.01
C PRO A 126 0.12 12.49 13.01
N PRO A 127 0.17 13.76 13.44
CA PRO A 127 -0.05 14.90 12.54
C PRO A 127 1.08 14.94 11.49
N MET A 128 0.85 14.24 10.38
CA MET A 128 1.86 14.04 9.32
C MET A 128 2.37 15.37 8.74
N GLY A 129 1.54 16.42 8.76
CA GLY A 129 1.97 17.75 8.32
C GLY A 129 3.08 18.34 9.20
N GLY A 130 3.02 18.17 10.51
CA GLY A 130 4.07 18.57 11.44
C GLY A 130 5.36 17.77 11.24
N TRP A 131 5.21 16.45 11.11
CA TRP A 131 6.33 15.56 10.82
C TRP A 131 6.97 15.87 9.47
N GLY A 132 6.16 16.11 8.43
CA GLY A 132 6.65 16.47 7.11
C GLY A 132 7.49 17.77 7.12
N ARG A 133 7.04 18.82 7.83
CA ARG A 133 7.82 20.05 8.01
C ARG A 133 9.13 19.82 8.75
N LEU A 134 9.11 18.98 9.79
CA LEU A 134 10.30 18.62 10.55
C LEU A 134 11.31 17.85 9.69
N ALA A 135 10.82 16.90 8.89
CA ALA A 135 11.63 16.01 8.06
C ALA A 135 12.14 16.67 6.76
N SER A 136 11.47 17.72 6.26
CA SER A 136 11.82 18.37 5.00
C SER A 136 13.10 19.21 5.05
N SER A 137 13.55 19.62 6.23
CA SER A 137 14.77 20.41 6.38
C SER A 137 15.86 19.63 7.12
N PRO A 138 17.10 19.56 6.57
CA PRO A 138 18.22 18.92 7.27
C PRO A 138 18.58 19.56 8.61
N ARG A 139 18.29 20.84 8.79
CA ARG A 139 18.58 21.57 10.04
C ARG A 139 17.59 21.19 11.13
N THR A 140 16.30 21.26 10.82
CA THR A 140 15.22 20.88 11.76
C THR A 140 15.30 19.40 12.14
N TRP A 141 15.60 18.52 11.16
CA TRP A 141 15.82 17.10 11.42
C TRP A 141 17.00 16.85 12.37
N ARG A 142 18.14 17.54 12.18
CA ARG A 142 19.29 17.39 13.10
C ARG A 142 18.95 17.87 14.50
N ALA A 143 18.27 19.01 14.62
CA ALA A 143 17.83 19.52 15.92
C ALA A 143 16.89 18.53 16.62
N ALA A 144 15.90 18.00 15.90
CA ALA A 144 15.00 16.98 16.44
C ALA A 144 15.75 15.72 16.91
N MET A 145 16.73 15.27 16.13
CA MET A 145 17.56 14.12 16.50
C MET A 145 18.50 14.38 17.70
N MET A 146 18.91 15.63 17.91
CA MET A 146 19.63 16.01 19.14
C MET A 146 18.71 15.99 20.36
N VAL A 147 17.53 16.58 20.22
CA VAL A 147 16.52 16.60 21.29
C VAL A 147 16.05 15.18 21.63
N SER A 148 15.94 14.29 20.64
CA SER A 148 15.51 12.91 20.86
C SER A 148 16.47 12.10 21.75
N ASN A 149 17.73 12.53 21.91
CA ASN A 149 18.64 11.89 22.87
C ASN A 149 18.17 12.05 24.33
N VAL A 150 17.37 13.08 24.61
CA VAL A 150 16.77 13.29 25.93
C VAL A 150 15.75 12.18 26.25
N MET A 151 15.21 11.50 25.24
CA MET A 151 14.26 10.39 25.45
C MET A 151 14.86 9.23 26.24
N ASN A 152 16.19 9.06 26.23
CA ASN A 152 16.84 8.03 27.06
C ASN A 152 16.74 8.30 28.57
N TYR A 153 16.44 9.55 28.94
CA TYR A 153 16.32 9.97 30.36
C TYR A 153 14.85 10.04 30.80
N ILE A 154 13.91 9.84 29.87
CA ILE A 154 12.47 9.86 30.19
C ILE A 154 12.02 8.43 30.44
N PRO A 155 11.52 8.11 31.65
CA PRO A 155 10.96 6.80 31.94
C PRO A 155 9.62 6.66 31.19
N LEU A 156 9.68 6.12 29.97
CA LEU A 156 8.51 5.95 29.09
C LEU A 156 7.49 4.97 29.66
N ASP A 157 7.93 4.06 30.51
CA ASP A 157 7.11 3.12 31.29
C ASP A 157 6.16 3.80 32.29
N ARG A 158 6.51 5.02 32.72
CA ARG A 158 5.73 5.81 33.66
C ARG A 158 4.79 6.81 33.01
N LEU A 159 4.86 6.99 31.70
CA LEU A 159 3.98 7.91 30.99
C LEU A 159 2.54 7.36 30.93
N PRO A 160 1.51 8.12 31.34
CA PRO A 160 0.12 7.67 31.34
C PRO A 160 -0.51 7.74 29.91
N VAL A 161 0.27 7.43 28.87
CA VAL A 161 -0.18 7.47 27.49
C VAL A 161 -0.49 6.05 27.03
N TYR A 162 -1.77 5.73 26.91
CA TYR A 162 -2.26 4.39 26.60
C TYR A 162 -1.57 3.71 25.41
N PRO A 163 -1.36 4.36 24.23
CA PRO A 163 -0.72 3.68 23.12
C PRO A 163 0.73 3.27 23.40
N VAL A 164 1.48 4.09 24.17
CA VAL A 164 2.89 3.81 24.52
C VAL A 164 2.93 2.64 25.50
N ARG A 165 2.06 2.65 26.51
CA ARG A 165 2.01 1.60 27.52
C ARG A 165 1.62 0.25 26.93
N ALA A 166 0.57 0.20 26.12
CA ALA A 166 0.14 -1.02 25.43
C ALA A 166 1.21 -1.60 24.51
N TRP A 167 2.05 -0.73 23.91
CA TRP A 167 3.17 -1.15 23.08
C TRP A 167 4.31 -1.73 23.92
N LEU A 168 4.64 -1.10 25.05
CA LEU A 168 5.69 -1.53 25.97
C LEU A 168 5.38 -2.81 26.74
N GLU A 169 4.10 -3.14 26.93
CA GLU A 169 3.66 -4.42 27.54
C GLU A 169 4.04 -5.65 26.69
N GLN A 170 4.22 -5.46 25.39
CA GLN A 170 4.49 -6.56 24.45
C GLN A 170 5.86 -6.47 23.77
N ARG A 171 6.58 -5.37 23.92
CA ARG A 171 7.84 -5.10 23.21
C ARG A 171 8.79 -4.26 24.01
N ASP A 172 10.06 -4.60 23.97
CA ASP A 172 11.13 -3.78 24.51
C ASP A 172 11.49 -2.67 23.54
N LEU A 173 11.75 -1.47 24.06
CA LEU A 173 12.32 -0.39 23.26
C LEU A 173 13.82 -0.63 23.09
N PRO A 174 14.33 -0.60 21.86
CA PRO A 174 15.76 -0.62 21.65
C PRO A 174 16.39 0.63 22.24
N GLU A 175 17.61 0.50 22.79
CA GLU A 175 18.38 1.65 23.24
C GLU A 175 18.49 2.70 22.14
N TRP A 176 17.95 3.90 22.40
CA TRP A 176 18.04 5.00 21.47
C TRP A 176 19.45 5.57 21.42
N ARG A 177 20.17 5.29 20.35
CA ARG A 177 21.56 5.76 20.15
C ARG A 177 21.67 7.01 19.28
N GLY A 178 20.62 7.83 19.19
CA GLY A 178 20.40 9.02 18.38
C GLY A 178 21.57 9.53 17.53
N GLY A 179 21.37 9.71 16.23
CA GLY A 179 22.30 10.40 15.32
C GLY A 179 23.68 9.77 15.08
N ARG A 180 24.08 8.76 15.83
CA ARG A 180 25.41 8.13 15.76
C ARG A 180 25.68 7.39 14.46
N PHE A 181 24.64 6.92 13.76
CA PHE A 181 24.79 6.23 12.49
C PHE A 181 25.52 7.08 11.42
N ARG A 182 25.15 8.34 11.28
CA ARG A 182 25.80 9.24 10.30
C ARG A 182 27.26 9.52 10.63
N ALA A 183 27.59 9.65 11.91
CA ALA A 183 28.97 9.83 12.36
C ALA A 183 29.79 8.56 12.15
N TRP A 184 29.23 7.41 12.51
CA TRP A 184 29.83 6.10 12.28
C TRP A 184 30.02 5.83 10.78
N PHE A 185 29.03 6.10 9.94
CA PHE A 185 29.10 5.88 8.50
C PHE A 185 30.17 6.77 7.83
N ARG A 186 30.27 8.05 8.24
CA ARG A 186 31.34 8.94 7.76
C ARG A 186 32.72 8.43 8.14
N LYS A 187 32.89 8.00 9.38
CA LYS A 187 34.15 7.43 9.87
C LYS A 187 34.53 6.16 9.12
N ARG A 188 33.55 5.31 8.77
CA ARG A 188 33.77 4.09 8.00
C ARG A 188 34.17 4.39 6.53
N ARG A 189 33.60 5.43 5.91
CA ARG A 189 33.94 5.85 4.55
C ARG A 189 35.32 6.50 4.45
N SER A 190 35.84 7.08 5.51
CA SER A 190 37.16 7.72 5.56
C SER A 190 38.31 6.74 5.80
N VAL A 191 38.05 5.43 5.99
CA VAL A 191 39.09 4.42 6.07
C VAL A 191 39.41 3.92 4.66
N PRO A 192 40.57 4.27 4.08
CA PRO A 192 41.02 3.76 2.78
C PRO A 192 41.27 2.25 2.92
N GLY A 193 40.60 1.44 2.10
CA GLY A 193 40.94 0.02 1.94
C GLY A 193 39.90 -1.02 2.33
N LYS A 194 38.63 -0.66 2.67
CA LYS A 194 37.53 -1.65 2.76
C LYS A 194 36.48 -1.39 1.70
N SER A 195 36.88 -1.54 0.43
CA SER A 195 35.95 -1.80 -0.65
C SER A 195 35.62 -3.30 -0.63
N GLY A 196 34.38 -3.62 -0.28
CA GLY A 196 33.63 -4.77 -0.75
C GLY A 196 34.31 -6.13 -0.79
N ASP A 197 34.35 -6.84 0.30
CA ASP A 197 34.09 -8.28 0.25
C ASP A 197 32.56 -8.46 0.24
N ARG A 198 32.03 -8.63 -0.95
CA ARG A 198 30.74 -9.29 -1.17
C ARG A 198 31.10 -10.74 -1.39
N ASP A 199 31.13 -11.49 -0.33
CA ASP A 199 31.05 -12.93 -0.40
C ASP A 199 29.60 -13.31 -0.72
N ASP A 200 29.46 -14.14 -1.71
CA ASP A 200 28.32 -14.75 -2.42
C ASP A 200 27.22 -15.31 -1.53
#